data_dd426b11df2804a8686521a4ad782f68
#
_entry.id   dd426b11df2804a8686521a4ad782f68
#
_cell.length_a   1.000
_cell.length_b   1.000
_cell.length_c   1.000
_cell.angle_alpha   90.00
_cell.angle_beta   90.00
_cell.angle_gamma   90.00
#
_symmetry.space_group_name_H-M   'P 1'
#
loop_
_entity.id
_entity.type
_entity.pdbx_description
1 polymer ?
#
loop_
_entity_poly.entity_id
_entity_poly.type
_entity_poly.pdbx_seq_one_letter_code
_entity_poly.pdbx_strand_id
1 'polypeptide(L)'
;HLCDRLLERGCEVLCLDNLLTGHEGNIVHLLGHPRFRFIRYDVCDYVYVDEPVDAVLHFASPASPKDYLEYPIHTLKVGAFGTHKALGLARAKGARFLLASTSEVYGDPLVNPQPETYWGNVNPISPRGVYDEAKRFAEAMTMAYHRYHGLDTRIVRIFNTFGPRMRPDDGRVVSTFIVQALRGEPLTVHGDGSQTRSFCYVDDMVAGILAVLFHPSDRPPAQRTDRTFLYVNADAEDSIHHPINLGNPDERSVLEIARIVLEATGSKSPLQFVPRPVDDPGVRRPDIGRARRLLGWAPRVSLEEGIRRTVDYLRRRVGAEALV
;
A
#
# COMPACT_ATOMS: atom_id res chain seq x y z
N HIS A 1 4.77 -10.38 -3.56
CA HIS A 1 3.41 -10.96 -3.58
C HIS A 1 2.63 -10.58 -4.84
N LEU A 2 2.64 -9.29 -5.23
CA LEU A 2 1.94 -8.87 -6.44
C LEU A 2 2.61 -9.43 -7.71
N CYS A 3 3.95 -9.42 -7.78
CA CYS A 3 4.70 -10.05 -8.88
C CYS A 3 4.40 -11.54 -8.98
N ASP A 4 4.38 -12.27 -7.86
CA ASP A 4 4.02 -13.69 -7.85
C ASP A 4 2.65 -13.94 -8.51
N ARG A 5 1.64 -13.19 -8.06
CA ARG A 5 0.27 -13.36 -8.55
C ARG A 5 0.07 -12.93 -10.01
N LEU A 6 0.82 -11.93 -10.48
CA LEU A 6 0.81 -11.55 -11.90
C LEU A 6 1.44 -12.63 -12.77
N LEU A 7 2.57 -13.20 -12.35
CA LEU A 7 3.23 -14.31 -13.05
C LEU A 7 2.38 -15.57 -13.09
N GLU A 8 1.72 -15.92 -11.98
CA GLU A 8 0.75 -17.03 -11.91
C GLU A 8 -0.40 -16.85 -12.91
N ARG A 9 -0.80 -15.60 -13.18
CA ARG A 9 -1.83 -15.26 -14.18
C ARG A 9 -1.32 -15.21 -15.62
N GLY A 10 -0.06 -15.52 -15.86
CA GLY A 10 0.52 -15.54 -17.19
C GLY A 10 1.08 -14.19 -17.66
N CYS A 11 1.07 -13.15 -16.82
CA CYS A 11 1.63 -11.84 -17.18
C CYS A 11 3.16 -11.90 -17.28
N GLU A 12 3.73 -11.02 -18.11
CA GLU A 12 5.14 -10.64 -18.04
C GLU A 12 5.28 -9.48 -17.06
N VAL A 13 6.30 -9.52 -16.21
CA VAL A 13 6.50 -8.53 -15.15
C VAL A 13 7.87 -7.90 -15.27
N LEU A 14 7.91 -6.61 -15.55
CA LEU A 14 9.09 -5.77 -15.42
C LEU A 14 9.02 -5.04 -14.07
N CYS A 15 9.88 -5.42 -13.14
CA CYS A 15 9.94 -4.84 -11.81
C CYS A 15 11.08 -3.82 -11.73
N LEU A 16 10.76 -2.56 -11.43
CA LEU A 16 11.73 -1.48 -11.21
C LEU A 16 11.70 -1.09 -9.73
N ASP A 17 12.87 -1.14 -9.07
CA ASP A 17 13.01 -0.75 -7.67
C ASP A 17 14.47 -0.31 -7.42
N ASN A 18 14.71 0.75 -6.66
CA ASN A 18 16.06 1.16 -6.29
C ASN A 18 16.57 0.46 -5.02
N LEU A 19 15.71 -0.34 -4.36
CA LEU A 19 15.97 -1.07 -3.12
C LEU A 19 16.34 -0.15 -1.93
N LEU A 20 15.90 1.11 -1.95
CA LEU A 20 16.15 2.04 -0.83
C LEU A 20 15.57 1.50 0.48
N THR A 21 14.36 0.96 0.44
CA THR A 21 13.67 0.33 1.57
C THR A 21 13.29 -1.13 1.28
N GLY A 22 13.48 -1.57 0.04
CA GLY A 22 13.22 -2.93 -0.43
C GLY A 22 14.36 -3.89 -0.11
N HIS A 23 14.09 -5.19 -0.32
CA HIS A 23 15.09 -6.25 -0.13
C HIS A 23 14.98 -7.28 -1.25
N GLU A 24 16.10 -7.59 -1.92
CA GLU A 24 16.16 -8.57 -3.02
C GLU A 24 15.65 -9.97 -2.62
N GLY A 25 15.83 -10.35 -1.36
CA GLY A 25 15.31 -11.62 -0.83
C GLY A 25 13.79 -11.81 -1.00
N ASN A 26 13.04 -10.73 -1.24
CA ASN A 26 11.61 -10.82 -1.51
C ASN A 26 11.27 -11.25 -2.94
N ILE A 27 12.24 -11.16 -3.87
CA ILE A 27 12.08 -11.49 -5.29
C ILE A 27 13.08 -12.53 -5.80
N VAL A 28 14.02 -13.00 -4.96
CA VAL A 28 15.08 -13.92 -5.36
C VAL A 28 14.55 -15.19 -6.04
N HIS A 29 13.41 -15.69 -5.59
CA HIS A 29 12.74 -16.87 -6.15
C HIS A 29 12.14 -16.63 -7.55
N LEU A 30 12.04 -15.36 -7.98
CA LEU A 30 11.56 -14.95 -9.32
C LEU A 30 12.71 -14.70 -10.28
N LEU A 31 13.95 -14.52 -9.77
CA LEU A 31 15.11 -14.31 -10.62
C LEU A 31 15.35 -15.56 -11.49
N GLY A 32 15.48 -15.35 -12.80
CA GLY A 32 15.58 -16.44 -13.78
C GLY A 32 14.24 -16.95 -14.30
N HIS A 33 13.11 -16.50 -13.78
CA HIS A 33 11.80 -16.80 -14.37
C HIS A 33 11.68 -16.13 -15.75
N PRO A 34 11.29 -16.83 -16.85
CA PRO A 34 11.33 -16.29 -18.22
C PRO A 34 10.44 -15.05 -18.45
N ARG A 35 9.42 -14.87 -17.62
CA ARG A 35 8.49 -13.74 -17.69
C ARG A 35 8.70 -12.70 -16.57
N PHE A 36 9.83 -12.76 -15.85
CA PHE A 36 10.19 -11.80 -14.80
C PHE A 36 11.53 -11.17 -15.08
N ARG A 37 11.57 -9.84 -15.07
CA ARG A 37 12.79 -9.06 -15.16
C ARG A 37 12.84 -8.02 -14.05
N PHE A 38 13.94 -7.98 -13.31
CA PHE A 38 14.21 -6.97 -12.31
C PHE A 38 15.24 -5.96 -12.83
N ILE A 39 14.96 -4.68 -12.65
CA ILE A 39 15.89 -3.60 -12.96
C ILE A 39 16.02 -2.73 -11.71
N ARG A 40 17.26 -2.58 -11.21
CA ARG A 40 17.52 -1.64 -10.12
C ARG A 40 17.52 -0.22 -10.66
N TYR A 41 16.47 0.53 -10.35
CA TYR A 41 16.22 1.84 -10.92
C TYR A 41 15.43 2.75 -9.99
N ASP A 42 15.78 4.06 -9.97
CA ASP A 42 15.00 5.06 -9.24
C ASP A 42 13.89 5.63 -10.13
N VAL A 43 12.64 5.52 -9.68
CA VAL A 43 11.47 6.00 -10.43
C VAL A 43 11.39 7.53 -10.54
N CYS A 44 12.21 8.27 -9.77
CA CYS A 44 12.36 9.71 -9.90
C CYS A 44 13.14 10.11 -11.16
N ASP A 45 13.93 9.19 -11.72
CA ASP A 45 14.64 9.39 -12.98
C ASP A 45 13.72 9.15 -14.18
N TYR A 46 14.25 9.35 -15.40
CA TYR A 46 13.46 9.15 -16.61
C TYR A 46 13.21 7.68 -16.87
N VAL A 47 11.97 7.23 -16.72
CA VAL A 47 11.59 5.83 -16.97
C VAL A 47 11.28 5.63 -18.44
N TYR A 48 12.07 4.78 -19.10
CA TYR A 48 11.86 4.36 -20.47
C TYR A 48 11.83 2.83 -20.58
N VAL A 49 10.90 2.31 -21.33
CA VAL A 49 10.72 0.87 -21.59
C VAL A 49 10.45 0.72 -23.08
N ASP A 50 11.26 -0.09 -23.79
CA ASP A 50 11.11 -0.31 -25.24
C ASP A 50 9.89 -1.16 -25.58
N GLU A 51 9.65 -2.18 -24.75
CA GLU A 51 8.62 -3.17 -24.98
C GLU A 51 7.21 -2.58 -24.86
N PRO A 52 6.20 -3.21 -25.46
CA PRO A 52 4.79 -2.91 -25.18
C PRO A 52 4.49 -3.07 -23.69
N VAL A 53 3.67 -2.19 -23.16
CA VAL A 53 3.25 -2.21 -21.74
C VAL A 53 1.73 -2.06 -21.70
N ASP A 54 1.05 -3.02 -21.09
CA ASP A 54 -0.41 -3.01 -20.91
C ASP A 54 -0.82 -2.26 -19.65
N ALA A 55 0.03 -2.30 -18.61
CA ALA A 55 -0.24 -1.65 -17.34
C ALA A 55 1.03 -1.15 -16.65
N VAL A 56 0.96 0.02 -16.03
CA VAL A 56 1.98 0.60 -15.16
C VAL A 56 1.43 0.67 -13.75
N LEU A 57 2.07 -0.04 -12.81
CA LEU A 57 1.68 -0.10 -11.41
C LEU A 57 2.69 0.69 -10.58
N HIS A 58 2.29 1.83 -10.04
CA HIS A 58 3.16 2.70 -9.27
C HIS A 58 3.01 2.44 -7.76
N PHE A 59 3.91 1.59 -7.24
CA PHE A 59 3.98 1.21 -5.83
C PHE A 59 5.20 1.78 -5.10
N ALA A 60 6.15 2.35 -5.85
CA ALA A 60 7.36 2.90 -5.27
C ALA A 60 7.05 4.04 -4.30
N SER A 61 7.49 3.90 -3.07
CA SER A 61 7.50 4.95 -2.04
C SER A 61 8.15 4.40 -0.76
N PRO A 62 8.95 5.18 -0.02
CA PRO A 62 9.16 4.91 1.40
C PRO A 62 7.79 4.98 2.10
N ALA A 63 7.31 3.88 2.68
CA ALA A 63 5.91 3.77 3.11
C ALA A 63 5.74 3.46 4.60
N SER A 64 6.81 3.12 5.33
CA SER A 64 6.75 2.99 6.78
C SER A 64 7.07 4.32 7.47
N PRO A 65 6.54 4.59 8.68
CA PRO A 65 6.90 5.78 9.44
C PRO A 65 8.41 5.93 9.64
N LYS A 66 9.12 4.83 9.85
CA LYS A 66 10.59 4.82 9.94
C LYS A 66 11.22 5.34 8.64
N ASP A 67 10.80 4.80 7.51
CA ASP A 67 11.42 5.09 6.21
C ASP A 67 11.13 6.51 5.71
N TYR A 68 9.88 6.98 5.74
CA TYR A 68 9.58 8.31 5.22
C TYR A 68 10.08 9.44 6.14
N LEU A 69 10.30 9.18 7.44
CA LEU A 69 10.95 10.13 8.34
C LEU A 69 12.46 10.15 8.14
N GLU A 70 13.08 9.04 7.74
CA GLU A 70 14.50 8.96 7.38
C GLU A 70 14.78 9.56 6.00
N TYR A 71 13.86 9.39 5.03
CA TYR A 71 14.00 9.88 3.66
C TYR A 71 12.90 10.86 3.24
N PRO A 72 12.65 11.96 3.99
CA PRO A 72 11.47 12.80 3.78
C PRO A 72 11.46 13.49 2.41
N ILE A 73 12.60 14.03 1.98
CA ILE A 73 12.69 14.70 0.67
C ILE A 73 12.54 13.70 -0.48
N HIS A 74 13.11 12.50 -0.34
CA HIS A 74 12.98 11.47 -1.36
C HIS A 74 11.54 10.97 -1.45
N THR A 75 10.83 10.83 -0.33
CA THR A 75 9.41 10.47 -0.28
C THR A 75 8.56 11.45 -1.09
N LEU A 76 8.78 12.77 -0.91
CA LEU A 76 8.11 13.81 -1.70
C LEU A 76 8.47 13.73 -3.19
N LYS A 77 9.75 13.50 -3.53
CA LYS A 77 10.19 13.34 -4.93
C LYS A 77 9.52 12.14 -5.60
N VAL A 78 9.42 11.00 -4.92
CA VAL A 78 8.73 9.82 -5.47
C VAL A 78 7.25 10.11 -5.67
N GLY A 79 6.58 10.76 -4.72
CA GLY A 79 5.18 11.16 -4.84
C GLY A 79 4.93 12.12 -6.01
N ALA A 80 5.86 13.04 -6.29
CA ALA A 80 5.73 14.02 -7.34
C ALA A 80 6.35 13.53 -8.66
N PHE A 81 7.67 13.43 -8.73
CA PHE A 81 8.38 13.11 -9.97
C PHE A 81 8.19 11.65 -10.38
N GLY A 82 8.24 10.71 -9.41
CA GLY A 82 7.99 9.30 -9.68
C GLY A 82 6.61 9.07 -10.28
N THR A 83 5.57 9.65 -9.67
CA THR A 83 4.20 9.57 -10.18
C THR A 83 4.08 10.20 -11.58
N HIS A 84 4.66 11.38 -11.79
CA HIS A 84 4.65 12.04 -13.09
C HIS A 84 5.32 11.21 -14.18
N LYS A 85 6.50 10.62 -13.89
CA LYS A 85 7.24 9.77 -14.84
C LYS A 85 6.47 8.50 -15.17
N ALA A 86 5.91 7.84 -14.16
CA ALA A 86 5.12 6.61 -14.34
C ALA A 86 3.82 6.88 -15.15
N LEU A 87 3.13 8.00 -14.89
CA LEU A 87 1.99 8.44 -15.70
C LEU A 87 2.39 8.78 -17.13
N GLY A 88 3.55 9.43 -17.31
CA GLY A 88 4.12 9.72 -18.62
C GLY A 88 4.39 8.45 -19.43
N LEU A 89 4.97 7.43 -18.81
CA LEU A 89 5.18 6.11 -19.42
C LEU A 89 3.84 5.45 -19.80
N ALA A 90 2.89 5.40 -18.87
CA ALA A 90 1.57 4.82 -19.14
C ALA A 90 0.87 5.51 -20.32
N ARG A 91 0.93 6.85 -20.38
CA ARG A 91 0.39 7.62 -21.50
C ARG A 91 1.10 7.32 -22.83
N ALA A 92 2.43 7.27 -22.82
CA ALA A 92 3.22 7.00 -24.03
C ALA A 92 2.94 5.61 -24.61
N LYS A 93 2.69 4.63 -23.74
CA LYS A 93 2.38 3.24 -24.12
C LYS A 93 0.87 2.98 -24.35
N GLY A 94 -0.01 3.92 -24.03
CA GLY A 94 -1.46 3.67 -24.01
C GLY A 94 -1.88 2.66 -22.94
N ALA A 95 -1.06 2.52 -21.90
CA ALA A 95 -1.20 1.54 -20.84
C ALA A 95 -2.16 2.01 -19.75
N ARG A 96 -2.81 1.07 -19.06
CA ARG A 96 -3.51 1.34 -17.79
C ARG A 96 -2.53 1.80 -16.73
N PHE A 97 -2.93 2.73 -15.89
CA PHE A 97 -2.13 3.17 -14.76
C PHE A 97 -2.82 2.84 -13.43
N LEU A 98 -2.11 2.22 -12.48
CA LEU A 98 -2.59 1.96 -11.15
C LEU A 98 -1.67 2.60 -10.11
N LEU A 99 -2.25 3.51 -9.30
CA LEU A 99 -1.58 4.15 -8.17
C LEU A 99 -1.86 3.38 -6.88
N ALA A 100 -0.80 2.95 -6.20
CA ALA A 100 -0.87 2.57 -4.81
C ALA A 100 -0.90 3.81 -3.92
N SER A 101 -2.10 4.28 -3.62
CA SER A 101 -2.35 5.28 -2.58
C SER A 101 -2.47 4.61 -1.21
N THR A 102 -2.92 5.32 -0.21
CA THR A 102 -2.88 4.88 1.19
C THR A 102 -4.05 5.44 1.98
N SER A 103 -4.38 4.80 3.10
CA SER A 103 -5.28 5.37 4.10
C SER A 103 -4.71 6.63 4.79
N GLU A 104 -3.40 6.89 4.67
CA GLU A 104 -2.78 8.08 5.25
C GLU A 104 -3.29 9.39 4.60
N VAL A 105 -3.88 9.34 3.39
CA VAL A 105 -4.54 10.49 2.75
C VAL A 105 -5.70 11.05 3.59
N TYR A 106 -6.22 10.26 4.53
CA TYR A 106 -7.27 10.66 5.46
C TYR A 106 -6.74 11.39 6.71
N GLY A 107 -5.43 11.35 6.98
CA GLY A 107 -4.81 11.98 8.13
C GLY A 107 -5.30 11.40 9.47
N ASP A 108 -5.56 12.26 10.46
CA ASP A 108 -6.28 11.90 11.69
C ASP A 108 -7.79 12.10 11.45
N PRO A 109 -8.53 11.04 11.09
CA PRO A 109 -9.85 11.20 10.52
C PRO A 109 -10.90 11.56 11.56
N LEU A 110 -11.78 12.50 11.21
CA LEU A 110 -12.97 12.88 11.99
C LEU A 110 -14.20 12.00 11.68
N VAL A 111 -14.08 11.10 10.70
CA VAL A 111 -15.13 10.18 10.25
C VAL A 111 -14.63 8.74 10.38
N ASN A 112 -15.42 7.87 11.02
CA ASN A 112 -15.12 6.45 11.18
C ASN A 112 -16.38 5.60 10.93
N PRO A 113 -16.37 4.61 10.01
CA PRO A 113 -15.28 4.26 9.08
C PRO A 113 -15.05 5.36 8.02
N GLN A 114 -13.84 5.39 7.41
CA GLN A 114 -13.50 6.36 6.37
C GLN A 114 -14.04 5.92 5.01
N PRO A 115 -15.03 6.63 4.42
CA PRO A 115 -15.45 6.41 3.03
C PRO A 115 -14.54 7.16 2.05
N GLU A 116 -14.53 6.76 0.79
CA GLU A 116 -13.70 7.38 -0.24
C GLU A 116 -14.07 8.85 -0.52
N THR A 117 -15.28 9.26 -0.19
CA THR A 117 -15.78 10.65 -0.30
C THR A 117 -15.25 11.58 0.79
N TYR A 118 -14.64 11.04 1.85
CA TYR A 118 -14.04 11.84 2.90
C TYR A 118 -12.68 12.40 2.46
N TRP A 119 -12.54 13.72 2.50
CA TRP A 119 -11.33 14.40 1.98
C TRP A 119 -10.13 14.35 2.92
N GLY A 120 -10.36 13.95 4.17
CA GLY A 120 -9.30 13.80 5.15
C GLY A 120 -9.11 15.01 6.06
N ASN A 121 -8.28 14.81 7.07
CA ASN A 121 -7.84 15.81 8.05
C ASN A 121 -6.33 15.64 8.24
N VAL A 122 -5.54 16.18 7.30
CA VAL A 122 -4.08 16.06 7.24
C VAL A 122 -3.44 17.34 7.75
N ASN A 123 -2.43 17.20 8.62
CA ASN A 123 -1.53 18.29 8.97
C ASN A 123 -0.36 18.34 7.97
N PRO A 124 -0.39 19.25 6.97
CA PRO A 124 0.58 19.23 5.86
C PRO A 124 2.01 19.60 6.26
N ILE A 125 2.20 20.22 7.43
CA ILE A 125 3.51 20.67 7.92
C ILE A 125 4.08 19.75 9.02
N SER A 126 3.35 18.70 9.39
CA SER A 126 3.85 17.73 10.37
C SER A 126 4.95 16.84 9.77
N PRO A 127 5.78 16.19 10.60
CA PRO A 127 6.75 15.23 10.11
C PRO A 127 6.13 14.09 9.27
N ARG A 128 4.91 13.65 9.60
CA ARG A 128 4.16 12.65 8.83
C ARG A 128 3.59 13.21 7.52
N GLY A 129 3.33 14.51 7.46
CA GLY A 129 2.77 15.19 6.30
C GLY A 129 3.55 14.96 5.00
N VAL A 130 4.85 14.64 5.08
CA VAL A 130 5.67 14.33 3.89
C VAL A 130 5.13 13.13 3.11
N TYR A 131 4.67 12.09 3.80
CA TYR A 131 4.09 10.90 3.15
C TYR A 131 2.64 11.13 2.75
N ASP A 132 1.86 11.73 3.64
CA ASP A 132 0.44 11.99 3.45
C ASP A 132 0.24 12.89 2.21
N GLU A 133 0.96 14.01 2.14
CA GLU A 133 0.87 14.95 1.02
C GLU A 133 1.51 14.41 -0.27
N ALA A 134 2.58 13.60 -0.19
CA ALA A 134 3.11 12.93 -1.35
C ALA A 134 2.05 12.04 -2.04
N LYS A 135 1.25 11.31 -1.25
CA LYS A 135 0.19 10.44 -1.76
C LYS A 135 -1.05 11.21 -2.21
N ARG A 136 -1.45 12.27 -1.49
CA ARG A 136 -2.53 13.18 -1.89
C ARG A 136 -2.21 13.87 -3.23
N PHE A 137 -0.99 14.35 -3.39
CA PHE A 137 -0.50 14.91 -4.65
C PHE A 137 -0.53 13.87 -5.78
N ALA A 138 -0.09 12.64 -5.51
CA ALA A 138 -0.10 11.56 -6.50
C ALA A 138 -1.54 11.22 -6.96
N GLU A 139 -2.52 11.20 -6.06
CA GLU A 139 -3.93 11.03 -6.43
C GLU A 139 -4.42 12.18 -7.32
N ALA A 140 -4.14 13.42 -6.92
CA ALA A 140 -4.55 14.61 -7.69
C ALA A 140 -3.94 14.60 -9.11
N MET A 141 -2.65 14.27 -9.23
CA MET A 141 -1.96 14.13 -10.52
C MET A 141 -2.55 12.99 -11.36
N THR A 142 -2.84 11.84 -10.77
CA THR A 142 -3.46 10.70 -11.44
C THR A 142 -4.82 11.08 -12.03
N MET A 143 -5.67 11.75 -11.25
CA MET A 143 -6.97 12.23 -11.71
C MET A 143 -6.85 13.34 -12.77
N ALA A 144 -5.83 14.19 -12.70
CA ALA A 144 -5.56 15.18 -13.73
C ALA A 144 -5.20 14.51 -15.08
N TYR A 145 -4.36 13.48 -15.07
CA TYR A 145 -4.04 12.70 -16.27
C TYR A 145 -5.26 11.97 -16.83
N HIS A 146 -6.10 11.43 -15.94
CA HIS A 146 -7.36 10.81 -16.34
C HIS A 146 -8.27 11.81 -17.06
N ARG A 147 -8.53 12.96 -16.44
CA ARG A 147 -9.45 13.98 -16.98
C ARG A 147 -8.91 14.66 -18.24
N TYR A 148 -7.63 15.00 -18.25
CA TYR A 148 -7.03 15.77 -19.36
C TYR A 148 -6.61 14.91 -20.53
N HIS A 149 -6.08 13.71 -20.28
CA HIS A 149 -5.55 12.83 -21.32
C HIS A 149 -6.44 11.62 -21.63
N GLY A 150 -7.53 11.41 -20.88
CA GLY A 150 -8.36 10.21 -21.02
C GLY A 150 -7.64 8.92 -20.63
N LEU A 151 -6.57 9.02 -19.80
CA LEU A 151 -5.81 7.85 -19.41
C LEU A 151 -6.66 6.91 -18.55
N ASP A 152 -6.59 5.61 -18.80
CA ASP A 152 -7.24 4.58 -17.99
C ASP A 152 -6.49 4.42 -16.65
N THR A 153 -6.94 5.16 -15.63
CA THR A 153 -6.31 5.20 -14.31
C THR A 153 -7.10 4.44 -13.26
N ARG A 154 -6.39 3.92 -12.27
CA ARG A 154 -6.91 3.25 -11.07
C ARG A 154 -6.19 3.81 -9.84
N ILE A 155 -6.91 3.99 -8.74
CA ILE A 155 -6.34 4.43 -7.47
C ILE A 155 -6.83 3.47 -6.38
N VAL A 156 -5.90 2.83 -5.67
CA VAL A 156 -6.23 2.01 -4.50
C VAL A 156 -5.71 2.68 -3.24
N ARG A 157 -6.59 2.98 -2.30
CA ARG A 157 -6.23 3.44 -0.95
C ARG A 157 -6.03 2.24 -0.06
N ILE A 158 -4.76 1.88 0.10
CA ILE A 158 -4.34 0.69 0.85
C ILE A 158 -4.37 1.02 2.34
N PHE A 159 -5.17 0.29 3.10
CA PHE A 159 -5.16 0.32 4.57
C PHE A 159 -4.09 -0.61 5.12
N ASN A 160 -3.82 -0.53 6.44
CA ASN A 160 -2.74 -1.29 7.07
C ASN A 160 -2.74 -2.75 6.61
N THR A 161 -1.67 -3.11 5.95
CA THR A 161 -1.46 -4.47 5.41
C THR A 161 -0.29 -5.12 6.12
N PHE A 162 -0.42 -6.40 6.42
CA PHE A 162 0.60 -7.20 7.07
C PHE A 162 0.67 -8.60 6.47
N GLY A 163 1.78 -9.31 6.70
CA GLY A 163 1.97 -10.66 6.21
C GLY A 163 3.43 -11.05 6.05
N PRO A 164 3.71 -12.24 5.53
CA PRO A 164 5.05 -12.70 5.17
C PRO A 164 5.78 -11.69 4.26
N ARG A 165 7.10 -11.69 4.31
CA ARG A 165 8.02 -10.77 3.58
C ARG A 165 7.97 -9.32 4.06
N MET A 166 7.17 -8.98 5.08
CA MET A 166 7.33 -7.74 5.81
C MET A 166 8.66 -7.72 6.54
N ARG A 167 9.36 -6.58 6.55
CA ARG A 167 10.64 -6.46 7.25
C ARG A 167 10.44 -6.62 8.76
N PRO A 168 11.35 -7.33 9.47
CA PRO A 168 11.32 -7.41 10.94
C PRO A 168 11.38 -6.03 11.62
N ASP A 169 12.16 -5.11 11.04
CA ASP A 169 12.41 -3.75 11.52
C ASP A 169 11.54 -2.68 10.83
N ASP A 170 10.40 -3.05 10.25
CA ASP A 170 9.48 -2.13 9.56
C ASP A 170 8.93 -1.01 10.47
N GLY A 171 8.87 -1.24 11.77
CA GLY A 171 8.40 -0.27 12.76
C GLY A 171 6.88 -0.18 12.90
N ARG A 172 6.09 -0.91 12.11
CA ARG A 172 4.64 -1.01 12.30
C ARG A 172 4.29 -2.01 13.38
N VAL A 173 3.15 -1.81 14.05
CA VAL A 173 2.79 -2.53 15.28
C VAL A 173 2.81 -4.06 15.15
N VAL A 174 2.29 -4.64 14.07
CA VAL A 174 2.20 -6.10 13.90
C VAL A 174 3.60 -6.73 13.80
N SER A 175 4.46 -6.23 12.92
CA SER A 175 5.83 -6.73 12.78
C SER A 175 6.65 -6.51 14.06
N THR A 176 6.54 -5.34 14.67
CA THR A 176 7.24 -4.99 15.92
C THR A 176 6.86 -5.93 17.05
N PHE A 177 5.55 -6.12 17.29
CA PHE A 177 5.09 -7.03 18.36
C PHE A 177 5.52 -8.48 18.13
N ILE A 178 5.42 -8.96 16.89
CA ILE A 178 5.84 -10.35 16.57
C ILE A 178 7.34 -10.52 16.83
N VAL A 179 8.18 -9.59 16.38
CA VAL A 179 9.64 -9.68 16.58
C VAL A 179 9.99 -9.60 18.05
N GLN A 180 9.42 -8.65 18.80
CA GLN A 180 9.63 -8.52 20.24
C GLN A 180 9.20 -9.80 20.98
N ALA A 181 8.02 -10.31 20.67
CA ALA A 181 7.52 -11.55 21.29
C ALA A 181 8.42 -12.76 21.00
N LEU A 182 8.92 -12.90 19.75
CA LEU A 182 9.83 -13.98 19.36
C LEU A 182 11.21 -13.89 20.02
N ARG A 183 11.66 -12.67 20.35
CA ARG A 183 12.92 -12.41 21.06
C ARG A 183 12.78 -12.44 22.58
N GLY A 184 11.56 -12.58 23.12
CA GLY A 184 11.32 -12.48 24.54
C GLY A 184 11.45 -11.06 25.10
N GLU A 185 11.46 -10.04 24.23
CA GLU A 185 11.51 -8.62 24.57
C GLU A 185 10.13 -8.12 24.98
N PRO A 186 10.01 -7.05 25.82
CA PRO A 186 8.72 -6.43 26.11
C PRO A 186 8.04 -5.89 24.85
N LEU A 187 6.72 -6.07 24.71
CA LEU A 187 5.94 -5.49 23.63
C LEU A 187 5.72 -3.98 23.87
N THR A 188 6.22 -3.14 22.99
CA THR A 188 6.16 -1.68 23.12
C THR A 188 4.80 -1.13 22.68
N VAL A 189 3.94 -0.80 23.67
CA VAL A 189 2.61 -0.23 23.46
C VAL A 189 2.69 1.29 23.54
N HIS A 190 2.36 1.98 22.47
CA HIS A 190 2.29 3.45 22.44
C HIS A 190 1.00 3.94 23.09
N GLY A 191 1.09 4.94 23.97
CA GLY A 191 -0.05 5.42 24.78
C GLY A 191 -0.56 4.36 25.74
N ASP A 192 -1.86 4.30 25.96
CA ASP A 192 -2.54 3.30 26.79
C ASP A 192 -2.97 2.04 25.99
N GLY A 193 -2.72 2.03 24.68
CA GLY A 193 -3.09 0.93 23.78
C GLY A 193 -4.58 0.85 23.42
N SER A 194 -5.38 1.86 23.78
CA SER A 194 -6.81 1.94 23.44
C SER A 194 -7.06 2.33 21.98
N GLN A 195 -6.07 2.97 21.31
CA GLN A 195 -6.19 3.33 19.89
C GLN A 195 -6.46 2.10 19.04
N THR A 196 -7.33 2.29 18.04
CA THR A 196 -7.79 1.18 17.22
C THR A 196 -7.19 1.22 15.81
N ARG A 197 -7.00 0.05 15.25
CA ARG A 197 -6.52 -0.17 13.87
C ARG A 197 -7.26 -1.35 13.25
N SER A 198 -7.37 -1.34 11.96
CA SER A 198 -7.81 -2.49 11.18
C SER A 198 -6.68 -2.99 10.29
N PHE A 199 -6.52 -4.30 10.17
CA PHE A 199 -5.40 -4.92 9.47
C PHE A 199 -5.89 -5.90 8.43
N CYS A 200 -5.42 -5.74 7.19
CA CYS A 200 -5.71 -6.62 6.07
C CYS A 200 -4.52 -7.56 5.82
N TYR A 201 -4.79 -8.84 5.67
CA TYR A 201 -3.74 -9.79 5.30
C TYR A 201 -3.32 -9.58 3.84
N VAL A 202 -2.02 -9.75 3.57
CA VAL A 202 -1.41 -9.41 2.28
C VAL A 202 -2.04 -10.13 1.09
N ASP A 203 -2.47 -11.38 1.22
CA ASP A 203 -3.10 -12.11 0.11
C ASP A 203 -4.46 -11.51 -0.26
N ASP A 204 -5.26 -11.08 0.73
CA ASP A 204 -6.52 -10.38 0.49
C ASP A 204 -6.28 -9.01 -0.16
N MET A 205 -5.27 -8.28 0.30
CA MET A 205 -4.89 -7.00 -0.29
C MET A 205 -4.49 -7.16 -1.75
N VAL A 206 -3.63 -8.12 -2.06
CA VAL A 206 -3.20 -8.40 -3.45
C VAL A 206 -4.38 -8.84 -4.31
N ALA A 207 -5.29 -9.65 -3.77
CA ALA A 207 -6.52 -10.02 -4.49
C ALA A 207 -7.38 -8.78 -4.84
N GLY A 208 -7.52 -7.84 -3.91
CA GLY A 208 -8.22 -6.57 -4.14
C GLY A 208 -7.54 -5.70 -5.20
N ILE A 209 -6.22 -5.56 -5.12
CA ILE A 209 -5.42 -4.80 -6.11
C ILE A 209 -5.61 -5.40 -7.52
N LEU A 210 -5.55 -6.72 -7.65
CA LEU A 210 -5.75 -7.42 -8.93
C LEU A 210 -7.20 -7.27 -9.43
N ALA A 211 -8.19 -7.28 -8.54
CA ALA A 211 -9.58 -7.03 -8.92
C ALA A 211 -9.75 -5.61 -9.50
N VAL A 212 -9.12 -4.59 -8.91
CA VAL A 212 -9.10 -3.22 -9.46
C VAL A 212 -8.34 -3.16 -10.77
N LEU A 213 -7.16 -3.79 -10.84
CA LEU A 213 -6.30 -3.77 -12.02
C LEU A 213 -7.00 -4.37 -13.25
N PHE A 214 -7.67 -5.50 -13.09
CA PHE A 214 -8.30 -6.23 -14.19
C PHE A 214 -9.77 -5.86 -14.42
N HIS A 215 -10.35 -4.98 -13.59
CA HIS A 215 -11.71 -4.50 -13.83
C HIS A 215 -11.82 -3.81 -15.20
N PRO A 216 -12.85 -4.07 -16.00
CA PRO A 216 -13.10 -3.36 -17.24
C PRO A 216 -13.10 -1.84 -17.02
N SER A 217 -12.69 -1.09 -18.04
CA SER A 217 -12.81 0.37 -18.02
C SER A 217 -14.25 0.76 -18.32
N ASP A 218 -14.76 1.77 -17.61
CA ASP A 218 -16.09 2.34 -17.86
C ASP A 218 -16.11 3.18 -19.14
N ARG A 219 -14.93 3.45 -19.73
CA ARG A 219 -14.76 4.24 -20.94
C ARG A 219 -14.14 3.43 -22.07
N PRO A 220 -14.62 3.60 -23.31
CA PRO A 220 -13.86 3.13 -24.44
C PRO A 220 -12.49 3.85 -24.51
N PRO A 221 -11.44 3.18 -25.05
CA PRO A 221 -10.16 3.84 -25.26
C PRO A 221 -10.39 5.15 -26.04
N ALA A 222 -9.80 6.24 -25.54
CA ALA A 222 -9.95 7.56 -26.13
C ALA A 222 -9.51 7.50 -27.59
N GLN A 223 -10.46 7.52 -28.51
CA GLN A 223 -10.16 7.86 -29.91
C GLN A 223 -9.75 9.32 -29.92
N ARG A 224 -8.48 9.55 -30.20
CA ARG A 224 -7.91 10.88 -30.38
C ARG A 224 -8.58 11.57 -31.58
N THR A 225 -9.63 12.31 -31.32
CA THR A 225 -10.11 13.31 -32.24
C THR A 225 -10.25 14.62 -31.50
N ASP A 226 -9.37 15.54 -31.86
CA ASP A 226 -9.42 16.96 -31.62
C ASP A 226 -9.29 17.53 -30.18
N ARG A 227 -8.72 18.76 -30.14
CA ARG A 227 -8.43 19.62 -29.01
C ARG A 227 -9.67 20.12 -28.25
N THR A 228 -10.69 19.32 -28.12
CA THR A 228 -11.82 19.64 -27.26
C THR A 228 -11.42 19.30 -25.85
N PHE A 229 -11.24 20.31 -25.02
CA PHE A 229 -11.10 20.16 -23.57
C PHE A 229 -12.37 19.50 -23.04
N LEU A 230 -12.40 18.21 -23.02
CA LEU A 230 -13.38 17.47 -22.28
C LEU A 230 -13.04 17.61 -20.79
N TYR A 231 -13.42 18.72 -20.19
CA TYR A 231 -13.76 18.72 -18.80
C TYR A 231 -14.96 17.77 -18.67
N VAL A 232 -14.68 16.50 -18.57
CA VAL A 232 -15.70 15.52 -18.25
C VAL A 232 -16.05 15.74 -16.78
N ASN A 233 -17.01 16.66 -16.56
CA ASN A 233 -17.70 16.74 -15.31
C ASN A 233 -18.43 15.43 -15.10
N ALA A 234 -18.16 14.80 -13.96
CA ALA A 234 -18.84 13.65 -13.42
C ALA A 234 -18.51 12.31 -14.15
N ASP A 235 -17.36 11.72 -13.79
CA ASP A 235 -17.36 10.27 -13.66
C ASP A 235 -18.54 9.90 -12.75
N ALA A 236 -19.28 8.85 -13.12
CA ALA A 236 -20.34 8.37 -12.24
C ALA A 236 -19.76 8.12 -10.83
N GLU A 237 -20.52 8.37 -9.79
CA GLU A 237 -20.06 8.23 -8.39
C GLU A 237 -19.36 6.89 -8.14
N ASP A 238 -19.79 5.84 -8.82
CA ASP A 238 -19.22 4.49 -8.78
C ASP A 238 -18.23 4.18 -9.92
N SER A 239 -17.63 5.17 -10.60
CA SER A 239 -16.61 4.92 -11.61
C SER A 239 -15.38 4.23 -11.03
N ILE A 240 -14.83 3.23 -11.75
CA ILE A 240 -13.62 2.50 -11.38
C ILE A 240 -12.37 3.40 -11.36
N HIS A 241 -12.43 4.58 -11.96
CA HIS A 241 -11.35 5.55 -12.01
C HIS A 241 -11.18 6.35 -10.72
N HIS A 242 -12.23 6.41 -9.89
CA HIS A 242 -12.14 7.04 -8.56
C HIS A 242 -11.39 6.14 -7.55
N PRO A 243 -10.85 6.70 -6.46
CA PRO A 243 -10.20 5.91 -5.42
C PRO A 243 -11.09 4.81 -4.87
N ILE A 244 -10.48 3.66 -4.57
CA ILE A 244 -11.14 2.51 -3.93
C ILE A 244 -10.37 2.14 -2.67
N ASN A 245 -11.06 2.10 -1.54
CA ASN A 245 -10.51 1.61 -0.28
C ASN A 245 -10.34 0.10 -0.32
N LEU A 246 -9.13 -0.36 -0.06
CA LEU A 246 -8.85 -1.76 0.17
C LEU A 246 -8.32 -1.94 1.59
N GLY A 247 -8.99 -2.76 2.39
CA GLY A 247 -8.64 -3.02 3.77
C GLY A 247 -9.64 -3.96 4.45
N ASN A 248 -9.36 -4.31 5.69
CA ASN A 248 -10.28 -5.09 6.51
C ASN A 248 -11.03 -4.15 7.45
N PRO A 249 -12.37 -4.14 7.49
CA PRO A 249 -13.15 -3.30 8.41
C PRO A 249 -13.18 -3.82 9.86
N ASP A 250 -12.58 -4.98 10.15
CA ASP A 250 -12.46 -5.50 11.51
C ASP A 250 -11.46 -4.66 12.32
N GLU A 251 -11.98 -3.85 13.22
CA GLU A 251 -11.24 -2.89 14.02
C GLU A 251 -10.87 -3.49 15.38
N ARG A 252 -9.59 -3.40 15.75
CA ARG A 252 -9.04 -3.93 17.00
C ARG A 252 -8.20 -2.88 17.72
N SER A 253 -8.25 -2.88 19.04
CA SER A 253 -7.33 -2.09 19.86
C SER A 253 -5.91 -2.65 19.77
N VAL A 254 -4.91 -1.79 19.99
CA VAL A 254 -3.50 -2.21 20.03
C VAL A 254 -3.27 -3.26 21.12
N LEU A 255 -3.99 -3.17 22.26
CA LEU A 255 -3.93 -4.19 23.30
C LEU A 255 -4.47 -5.56 22.87
N GLU A 256 -5.57 -5.58 22.09
CA GLU A 256 -6.09 -6.84 21.53
C GLU A 256 -5.08 -7.47 20.58
N ILE A 257 -4.43 -6.65 19.73
CA ILE A 257 -3.39 -7.14 18.81
C ILE A 257 -2.20 -7.71 19.59
N ALA A 258 -1.77 -7.04 20.66
CA ALA A 258 -0.69 -7.55 21.51
C ALA A 258 -1.04 -8.93 22.10
N ARG A 259 -2.27 -9.12 22.60
CA ARG A 259 -2.73 -10.43 23.11
C ARG A 259 -2.71 -11.51 22.02
N ILE A 260 -3.27 -11.22 20.84
CA ILE A 260 -3.28 -12.17 19.73
C ILE A 260 -1.86 -12.57 19.31
N VAL A 261 -0.91 -11.62 19.32
CA VAL A 261 0.50 -11.91 19.01
C VAL A 261 1.14 -12.77 20.09
N LEU A 262 0.91 -12.47 21.37
CA LEU A 262 1.43 -13.29 22.50
C LEU A 262 0.90 -14.73 22.43
N GLU A 263 -0.39 -14.91 22.16
CA GLU A 263 -1.01 -16.23 21.97
C GLU A 263 -0.39 -16.97 20.77
N ALA A 264 -0.27 -16.30 19.61
CA ALA A 264 0.26 -16.91 18.38
C ALA A 264 1.74 -17.28 18.49
N THR A 265 2.53 -16.54 19.27
CA THR A 265 3.96 -16.81 19.49
C THR A 265 4.23 -17.78 20.64
N GLY A 266 3.29 -17.94 21.57
CA GLY A 266 3.48 -18.61 22.86
C GLY A 266 4.37 -17.83 23.83
N SER A 267 4.60 -16.53 23.57
CA SER A 267 5.48 -15.68 24.38
C SER A 267 4.81 -15.22 25.68
N LYS A 268 5.62 -15.08 26.72
CA LYS A 268 5.24 -14.48 28.00
C LYS A 268 5.80 -13.07 28.18
N SER A 269 6.23 -12.42 27.10
CA SER A 269 6.76 -11.07 27.14
C SER A 269 5.78 -10.09 27.77
N PRO A 270 6.24 -9.21 28.68
CA PRO A 270 5.37 -8.19 29.28
C PRO A 270 5.05 -7.08 28.28
N LEU A 271 4.00 -6.30 28.59
CA LEU A 271 3.73 -5.06 27.86
C LEU A 271 4.52 -3.91 28.48
N GLN A 272 5.12 -3.07 27.63
CA GLN A 272 5.80 -1.84 28.04
C GLN A 272 5.10 -0.65 27.38
N PHE A 273 4.57 0.24 28.20
CA PHE A 273 3.88 1.44 27.73
C PHE A 273 4.87 2.60 27.53
N VAL A 274 4.80 3.25 26.38
CA VAL A 274 5.65 4.38 25.99
C VAL A 274 4.80 5.55 25.48
N PRO A 275 5.32 6.80 25.48
CA PRO A 275 4.60 7.94 24.95
C PRO A 275 4.15 7.72 23.49
N ARG A 276 2.97 8.21 23.14
CA ARG A 276 2.44 8.15 21.79
C ARG A 276 3.21 9.10 20.86
N PRO A 277 3.54 8.69 19.62
CA PRO A 277 4.12 9.59 18.63
C PRO A 277 3.19 10.76 18.30
N VAL A 278 3.80 11.90 17.93
CA VAL A 278 3.05 13.08 17.48
C VAL A 278 2.29 12.73 16.19
N ASP A 279 1.05 13.22 16.07
CA ASP A 279 0.16 13.02 14.91
C ASP A 279 -0.13 11.54 14.55
N ASP A 280 0.03 10.61 15.51
CA ASP A 280 -0.42 9.23 15.29
C ASP A 280 -1.96 9.18 15.36
N PRO A 281 -2.68 8.74 14.28
CA PRO A 281 -4.13 8.75 14.24
C PRO A 281 -4.78 7.97 15.38
N GLY A 282 -5.91 8.46 15.91
CA GLY A 282 -6.70 7.77 16.95
C GLY A 282 -7.34 6.49 16.43
N VAL A 283 -7.96 6.58 15.26
CA VAL A 283 -8.74 5.49 14.63
C VAL A 283 -8.36 5.36 13.14
N ARG A 284 -8.40 4.13 12.61
CA ARG A 284 -8.21 3.89 11.18
C ARG A 284 -8.96 2.64 10.75
N ARG A 285 -10.10 2.87 10.06
CA ARG A 285 -11.01 1.80 9.63
C ARG A 285 -11.58 2.10 8.24
N PRO A 286 -11.40 1.22 7.22
CA PRO A 286 -11.96 1.46 5.89
C PRO A 286 -13.47 1.25 5.85
N ASP A 287 -14.18 2.13 5.15
CA ASP A 287 -15.42 1.73 4.48
C ASP A 287 -15.02 1.04 3.17
N ILE A 288 -15.42 -0.22 3.01
CA ILE A 288 -15.15 -1.02 1.81
C ILE A 288 -16.42 -1.24 0.95
N GLY A 289 -17.46 -0.45 1.19
CA GLY A 289 -18.73 -0.56 0.48
C GLY A 289 -18.55 -0.48 -1.04
N ARG A 290 -17.70 0.44 -1.50
CA ARG A 290 -17.38 0.59 -2.91
C ARG A 290 -16.64 -0.63 -3.50
N ALA A 291 -15.63 -1.15 -2.81
CA ALA A 291 -14.93 -2.37 -3.24
C ALA A 291 -15.87 -3.57 -3.34
N ARG A 292 -16.82 -3.71 -2.40
CA ARG A 292 -17.84 -4.77 -2.45
C ARG A 292 -18.76 -4.62 -3.66
N ARG A 293 -19.27 -3.40 -3.92
CA ARG A 293 -20.21 -3.17 -5.04
C ARG A 293 -19.55 -3.34 -6.40
N LEU A 294 -18.39 -2.69 -6.61
CA LEU A 294 -17.73 -2.70 -7.92
C LEU A 294 -17.00 -4.00 -8.21
N LEU A 295 -16.34 -4.58 -7.22
CA LEU A 295 -15.39 -5.66 -7.41
C LEU A 295 -15.87 -7.00 -6.87
N GLY A 296 -16.96 -7.03 -6.10
CA GLY A 296 -17.35 -8.20 -5.32
C GLY A 296 -16.28 -8.62 -4.29
N TRP A 297 -15.37 -7.67 -3.92
CA TRP A 297 -14.23 -7.96 -3.08
C TRP A 297 -14.51 -7.64 -1.60
N ALA A 298 -14.08 -8.54 -0.75
CA ALA A 298 -13.94 -8.34 0.69
C ALA A 298 -12.78 -9.19 1.23
N PRO A 299 -12.13 -8.81 2.33
CA PRO A 299 -11.10 -9.63 2.97
C PRO A 299 -11.71 -10.93 3.50
N ARG A 300 -10.93 -12.01 3.47
CA ARG A 300 -11.36 -13.36 3.86
C ARG A 300 -10.54 -13.95 4.99
N VAL A 301 -9.28 -13.52 5.14
CA VAL A 301 -8.37 -14.02 6.15
C VAL A 301 -8.59 -13.26 7.45
N SER A 302 -8.89 -13.97 8.54
CA SER A 302 -9.02 -13.35 9.86
C SER A 302 -7.68 -12.79 10.35
N LEU A 303 -7.73 -11.85 11.30
CA LEU A 303 -6.53 -11.26 11.90
C LEU A 303 -5.67 -12.34 12.56
N GLU A 304 -6.29 -13.24 13.31
CA GLU A 304 -5.63 -14.33 14.04
C GLU A 304 -4.89 -15.27 13.08
N GLU A 305 -5.54 -15.67 11.98
CA GLU A 305 -4.94 -16.53 10.96
C GLU A 305 -3.77 -15.82 10.24
N GLY A 306 -3.98 -14.55 9.85
CA GLY A 306 -2.93 -13.75 9.24
C GLY A 306 -1.71 -13.57 10.16
N ILE A 307 -1.94 -13.32 11.46
CA ILE A 307 -0.86 -13.21 12.45
C ILE A 307 -0.12 -14.55 12.58
N ARG A 308 -0.80 -15.70 12.69
CA ARG A 308 -0.14 -17.01 12.75
C ARG A 308 0.79 -17.24 11.55
N ARG A 309 0.32 -17.01 10.32
CA ARG A 309 1.14 -17.15 9.11
C ARG A 309 2.34 -16.19 9.10
N THR A 310 2.16 -14.99 9.63
CA THR A 310 3.23 -13.98 9.71
C THR A 310 4.26 -14.37 10.78
N VAL A 311 3.82 -14.89 11.93
CA VAL A 311 4.68 -15.43 13.01
C VAL A 311 5.54 -16.57 12.45
N ASP A 312 4.95 -17.53 11.74
CA ASP A 312 5.67 -18.66 11.15
C ASP A 312 6.77 -18.22 10.16
N TYR A 313 6.50 -17.17 9.40
CA TYR A 313 7.49 -16.58 8.50
C TYR A 313 8.61 -15.87 9.27
N LEU A 314 8.27 -14.99 10.23
CA LEU A 314 9.26 -14.19 10.96
C LEU A 314 10.10 -15.05 11.92
N ARG A 315 9.52 -16.11 12.51
CA ARG A 315 10.26 -17.06 13.36
C ARG A 315 11.45 -17.70 12.64
N ARG A 316 11.26 -18.05 11.37
CA ARG A 316 12.37 -18.60 10.54
C ARG A 316 13.45 -17.57 10.27
N ARG A 317 13.09 -16.29 10.13
CA ARG A 317 14.05 -15.20 9.87
C ARG A 317 14.79 -14.77 11.13
N VAL A 318 14.07 -14.52 12.21
CA VAL A 318 14.67 -14.13 13.50
C VAL A 318 15.57 -15.24 14.05
N GLY A 319 15.19 -16.51 13.88
CA GLY A 319 16.04 -17.65 14.23
C GLY A 319 17.31 -17.77 13.38
N ALA A 320 17.28 -17.37 12.11
CA ALA A 320 18.46 -17.36 11.24
C ALA A 320 19.43 -16.20 11.58
N GLU A 321 18.90 -15.03 12.00
CA GLU A 321 19.73 -13.89 12.45
C GLU A 321 20.45 -14.17 13.79
N ALA A 322 19.90 -15.02 14.63
CA ALA A 322 20.52 -15.43 15.91
C ALA A 322 21.66 -16.46 15.76
N LEU A 323 21.88 -16.99 14.55
CA LEU A 323 22.90 -17.98 14.22
C LEU A 323 24.12 -17.37 13.45
N VAL A 324 24.09 -16.06 13.19
CA VAL A 324 25.17 -15.30 12.56
C VAL A 324 25.73 -14.28 13.54
#